data_ccfbb150edfa8d6947793ebc0cea8c69
#
_entry.id   ccfbb150edfa8d6947793ebc0cea8c69
#
_cell.length_a   1.000
_cell.length_b   1.000
_cell.length_c   1.000
_cell.angle_alpha   90.00
_cell.angle_beta   90.00
_cell.angle_gamma   90.00
#
_symmetry.space_group_name_H-M   'P 1'
#
loop_
_entity.id
_entity.type
_entity.pdbx_description
1 polymer ?
#
loop_
_entity_poly.entity_id
_entity_poly.type
_entity_poly.pdbx_seq_one_letter_code
_entity_poly.pdbx_strand_id
1 'polypeptide(L)'
;MFTKRIIPCLDVRDGKVVKGVNFEGIKEVGDPVECAYEYNLQGADEIVFYDITASHEGRGVMLDVVRETAKKVFVPLTVGGGIKTVDDIRDTLRAGADKVSVNSQAVQNPQLIKDGADIFGCQCICVGVDAKKVGDNKWTVYINCLLYTSPSPRD
;
A
#
# COMPACT_ATOMS: atom_id res chain seq x y z
N MET A 1 0.05 28.40 -7.59
CA MET A 1 0.98 27.46 -8.22
C MET A 1 0.78 26.09 -7.58
N PHE A 2 0.45 25.07 -8.34
CA PHE A 2 0.30 23.72 -7.79
C PHE A 2 1.67 23.04 -7.77
N THR A 3 2.18 22.74 -6.60
CA THR A 3 3.42 21.95 -6.44
C THR A 3 3.12 20.46 -6.56
N LYS A 4 4.05 19.71 -7.11
CA LYS A 4 3.98 18.24 -7.10
C LYS A 4 4.46 17.73 -5.75
N ARG A 5 3.84 16.67 -5.26
CA ARG A 5 4.27 15.97 -4.05
C ARG A 5 5.30 14.90 -4.39
N ILE A 6 6.27 14.73 -3.51
CA ILE A 6 7.24 13.64 -3.56
C ILE A 6 6.84 12.62 -2.50
N ILE A 7 6.47 11.43 -2.96
CA ILE A 7 5.93 10.36 -2.11
C ILE A 7 6.79 9.11 -2.27
N PRO A 8 7.76 8.87 -1.40
CA PRO A 8 8.52 7.62 -1.39
C PRO A 8 7.61 6.43 -1.14
N CYS A 9 7.74 5.40 -1.99
CA CYS A 9 7.04 4.13 -1.85
C CYS A 9 8.06 3.04 -1.53
N LEU A 10 7.90 2.35 -0.41
CA LEU A 10 8.80 1.34 0.07
C LEU A 10 8.10 -0.02 0.09
N ASP A 11 8.67 -0.97 -0.65
CA ASP A 11 8.25 -2.36 -0.56
C ASP A 11 8.83 -2.99 0.70
N VAL A 12 7.97 -3.53 1.55
CA VAL A 12 8.35 -4.18 2.80
C VAL A 12 8.02 -5.67 2.72
N ARG A 13 9.00 -6.49 3.03
CA ARG A 13 8.86 -7.95 3.13
C ARG A 13 9.47 -8.43 4.42
N ASP A 14 8.68 -9.17 5.21
CA ASP A 14 9.11 -9.74 6.48
C ASP A 14 9.77 -8.68 7.42
N GLY A 15 9.20 -7.46 7.45
CA GLY A 15 9.69 -6.37 8.27
C GLY A 15 10.96 -5.67 7.78
N LYS A 16 11.37 -5.90 6.53
CA LYS A 16 12.53 -5.26 5.91
C LYS A 16 12.14 -4.55 4.62
N VAL A 17 12.76 -3.40 4.37
CA VAL A 17 12.67 -2.75 3.05
C VAL A 17 13.45 -3.57 2.05
N VAL A 18 12.79 -3.87 0.94
CA VAL A 18 13.40 -4.67 -0.13
C VAL A 18 13.35 -3.94 -1.46
N LYS A 19 14.24 -4.32 -2.34
CA LYS A 19 14.30 -3.84 -3.72
C LYS A 19 14.53 -5.02 -4.66
N GLY A 20 13.73 -5.10 -5.71
CA GLY A 20 13.89 -6.08 -6.78
C GLY A 20 13.43 -5.51 -8.12
N VAL A 21 13.89 -6.10 -9.21
CA VAL A 21 13.37 -5.79 -10.55
C VAL A 21 12.33 -6.86 -10.87
N ASN A 22 11.07 -6.46 -11.11
CA ASN A 22 9.95 -7.39 -11.37
C ASN A 22 9.80 -8.47 -10.29
N PHE A 23 10.07 -8.13 -9.03
CA PHE A 23 10.09 -9.07 -7.88
C PHE A 23 11.12 -10.22 -8.01
N GLU A 24 12.04 -10.12 -8.95
CA GLU A 24 13.19 -11.05 -9.07
C GLU A 24 14.43 -10.44 -8.41
N GLY A 25 15.28 -11.31 -7.85
CA GLY A 25 16.53 -10.89 -7.22
C GLY A 25 16.33 -9.93 -6.03
N ILE A 26 15.25 -10.10 -5.25
CA ILE A 26 14.91 -9.26 -4.10
C ILE A 26 16.09 -9.20 -3.12
N LYS A 27 16.56 -7.99 -2.84
CA LYS A 27 17.61 -7.70 -1.86
C LYS A 27 17.06 -6.85 -0.74
N GLU A 28 17.44 -7.14 0.47
CA GLU A 28 17.17 -6.28 1.62
C GLU A 28 17.99 -4.99 1.49
N VAL A 29 17.34 -3.86 1.75
CA VAL A 29 17.93 -2.52 1.68
C VAL A 29 18.13 -1.93 3.06
N GLY A 30 17.20 -2.16 3.99
CA GLY A 30 17.30 -1.61 5.32
C GLY A 30 16.06 -1.80 6.19
N ASP A 31 16.10 -1.12 7.33
CA ASP A 31 14.97 -1.04 8.26
C ASP A 31 13.92 -0.05 7.74
N PRO A 32 12.63 -0.42 7.66
CA PRO A 32 11.60 0.46 7.13
C PRO A 32 11.36 1.72 7.97
N VAL A 33 11.51 1.62 9.29
CA VAL A 33 11.31 2.76 10.19
C VAL A 33 12.40 3.81 9.99
N GLU A 34 13.65 3.36 9.89
CA GLU A 34 14.79 4.27 9.64
C GLU A 34 14.73 4.85 8.23
N CYS A 35 14.40 4.06 7.21
CA CYS A 35 14.22 4.56 5.85
C CYS A 35 13.11 5.63 5.77
N ALA A 36 11.97 5.41 6.41
CA ALA A 36 10.88 6.36 6.44
C ALA A 36 11.28 7.65 7.19
N TYR A 37 12.01 7.53 8.30
CA TYR A 37 12.52 8.68 9.06
C TYR A 37 13.47 9.52 8.23
N GLU A 38 14.41 8.91 7.51
CA GLU A 38 15.32 9.61 6.61
C GLU A 38 14.58 10.36 5.50
N TYR A 39 13.59 9.74 4.87
CA TYR A 39 12.77 10.43 3.87
C TYR A 39 11.96 11.59 4.46
N ASN A 40 11.45 11.44 5.67
CA ASN A 40 10.78 12.52 6.38
C ASN A 40 11.74 13.71 6.62
N LEU A 41 12.98 13.46 7.04
CA LEU A 41 14.00 14.50 7.22
C LEU A 41 14.39 15.19 5.90
N GLN A 42 14.37 14.45 4.79
CA GLN A 42 14.65 14.97 3.45
C GLN A 42 13.48 15.75 2.83
N GLY A 43 12.35 15.87 3.54
CA GLY A 43 11.21 16.66 3.11
C GLY A 43 10.23 15.93 2.20
N ALA A 44 10.09 14.61 2.35
CA ALA A 44 9.01 13.88 1.70
C ALA A 44 7.64 14.45 2.13
N ASP A 45 6.69 14.51 1.20
CA ASP A 45 5.34 15.02 1.45
C ASP A 45 4.41 13.97 2.07
N GLU A 46 4.67 12.70 1.80
CA GLU A 46 3.93 11.53 2.28
C GLU A 46 4.85 10.31 2.15
N ILE A 47 4.60 9.25 2.91
CA ILE A 47 5.32 7.98 2.81
C ILE A 47 4.33 6.85 2.58
N VAL A 48 4.68 5.91 1.71
CA VAL A 48 3.87 4.73 1.44
C VAL A 48 4.66 3.47 1.74
N PHE A 49 4.08 2.56 2.52
CA PHE A 49 4.55 1.20 2.67
C PHE A 49 3.65 0.24 1.89
N TYR A 50 4.27 -0.63 1.12
CA TYR A 50 3.59 -1.78 0.52
C TYR A 50 4.11 -3.07 1.15
N ASP A 51 3.23 -3.74 1.90
CA ASP A 51 3.51 -5.08 2.41
C ASP A 51 3.40 -6.10 1.27
N ILE A 52 4.53 -6.61 0.83
CA ILE A 52 4.63 -7.66 -0.18
C ILE A 52 4.87 -9.04 0.42
N THR A 53 4.68 -9.17 1.73
CA THR A 53 4.79 -10.44 2.45
C THR A 53 3.65 -11.37 2.06
N ALA A 54 3.96 -12.59 1.65
CA ALA A 54 2.97 -13.56 1.18
C ALA A 54 2.22 -14.30 2.31
N SER A 55 2.66 -14.17 3.58
CA SER A 55 2.16 -14.97 4.69
C SER A 55 1.24 -14.19 5.63
N HIS A 56 0.32 -14.91 6.29
CA HIS A 56 -0.56 -14.36 7.31
C HIS A 56 0.21 -13.87 8.56
N GLU A 57 1.33 -14.50 8.87
CA GLU A 57 2.19 -14.16 10.01
C GLU A 57 2.92 -12.82 9.80
N GLY A 58 3.25 -12.48 8.56
CA GLY A 58 3.89 -11.22 8.21
C GLY A 58 3.06 -9.97 8.52
N ARG A 59 1.73 -10.12 8.64
CA ARG A 59 0.85 -8.98 8.94
C ARG A 59 1.09 -8.38 10.33
N GLY A 60 1.31 -9.22 11.34
CA GLY A 60 1.67 -8.75 12.69
C GLY A 60 2.95 -7.92 12.68
N VAL A 61 3.97 -8.39 11.97
CA VAL A 61 5.24 -7.70 11.79
C VAL A 61 5.04 -6.34 11.11
N MET A 62 4.19 -6.29 10.07
CA MET A 62 3.90 -5.03 9.38
C MET A 62 3.19 -4.00 10.27
N LEU A 63 2.24 -4.44 11.10
CA LEU A 63 1.56 -3.54 12.05
C LEU A 63 2.52 -2.97 13.09
N ASP A 64 3.52 -3.73 13.53
CA ASP A 64 4.56 -3.24 14.43
C ASP A 64 5.46 -2.21 13.74
N VAL A 65 5.84 -2.46 12.49
CA VAL A 65 6.57 -1.47 11.66
C VAL A 65 5.78 -0.17 11.54
N VAL A 66 4.48 -0.25 11.28
CA VAL A 66 3.61 0.95 11.19
C VAL A 66 3.58 1.70 12.50
N ARG A 67 3.45 1.02 13.66
CA ARG A 67 3.44 1.65 14.99
C ARG A 67 4.75 2.37 15.29
N GLU A 68 5.87 1.74 15.01
CA GLU A 68 7.18 2.36 15.25
C GLU A 68 7.45 3.53 14.30
N THR A 69 7.04 3.42 13.04
CA THR A 69 7.15 4.51 12.07
C THR A 69 6.31 5.71 12.48
N ALA A 70 5.06 5.50 12.89
CA ALA A 70 4.15 6.58 13.32
C ALA A 70 4.66 7.38 14.54
N LYS A 71 5.58 6.83 15.31
CA LYS A 71 6.22 7.55 16.43
C LYS A 71 7.32 8.52 15.96
N LYS A 72 7.92 8.28 14.80
CA LYS A 72 9.09 9.02 14.31
C LYS A 72 8.80 9.91 13.11
N VAL A 73 7.78 9.57 12.32
CA VAL A 73 7.45 10.22 11.05
C VAL A 73 6.20 11.09 11.23
N PHE A 74 6.27 12.34 10.76
CA PHE A 74 5.22 13.34 10.96
C PHE A 74 4.56 13.80 9.64
N VAL A 75 4.90 13.15 8.53
CA VAL A 75 4.15 13.28 7.27
C VAL A 75 3.13 12.15 7.15
N PRO A 76 2.07 12.29 6.34
CA PRO A 76 1.07 11.25 6.18
C PRO A 76 1.68 9.89 5.79
N LEU A 77 1.24 8.83 6.47
CA LEU A 77 1.67 7.46 6.24
C LEU A 77 0.53 6.65 5.61
N THR A 78 0.76 6.16 4.41
CA THR A 78 -0.15 5.24 3.71
C THR A 78 0.41 3.83 3.76
N VAL A 79 -0.44 2.86 4.05
CA VAL A 79 -0.05 1.45 4.12
C VAL A 79 -0.92 0.63 3.17
N GLY A 80 -0.29 -0.13 2.30
CA GLY A 80 -0.93 -1.05 1.37
C GLY A 80 -0.37 -2.46 1.46
N GLY A 81 -1.01 -3.38 0.75
CA GLY A 81 -0.66 -4.80 0.77
C GLY A 81 -1.42 -5.59 1.83
N GLY A 82 -1.90 -6.76 1.46
CA GLY A 82 -2.55 -7.70 2.38
C GLY A 82 -3.89 -7.28 2.99
N ILE A 83 -4.45 -6.13 2.64
CA ILE A 83 -5.72 -5.63 3.19
C ILE A 83 -6.89 -6.30 2.46
N LYS A 84 -7.68 -7.08 3.19
CA LYS A 84 -8.78 -7.90 2.65
C LYS A 84 -10.13 -7.65 3.34
N THR A 85 -10.13 -7.13 4.55
CA THR A 85 -11.32 -6.96 5.38
C THR A 85 -11.39 -5.56 5.99
N VAL A 86 -12.55 -5.18 6.50
CA VAL A 86 -12.75 -3.95 7.28
C VAL A 86 -11.91 -3.96 8.56
N ASP A 87 -11.73 -5.14 9.17
CA ASP A 87 -10.88 -5.26 10.36
C ASP A 87 -9.40 -5.02 10.03
N ASP A 88 -8.94 -5.47 8.86
CA ASP A 88 -7.60 -5.15 8.39
C ASP A 88 -7.37 -3.64 8.23
N ILE A 89 -8.36 -2.94 7.68
CA ILE A 89 -8.33 -1.47 7.58
C ILE A 89 -8.25 -0.85 8.96
N ARG A 90 -9.11 -1.30 9.88
CA ARG A 90 -9.17 -0.79 11.26
C ARG A 90 -7.84 -0.97 11.97
N ASP A 91 -7.25 -2.15 11.91
CA ASP A 91 -6.00 -2.47 12.60
C ASP A 91 -4.83 -1.67 12.05
N THR A 92 -4.79 -1.48 10.73
CA THR A 92 -3.76 -0.66 10.07
C THR A 92 -3.88 0.81 10.48
N LEU A 93 -5.09 1.39 10.48
CA LEU A 93 -5.30 2.77 10.93
C LEU A 93 -5.01 2.93 12.43
N ARG A 94 -5.40 1.96 13.27
CA ARG A 94 -5.08 1.96 14.71
C ARG A 94 -3.59 1.82 15.00
N ALA A 95 -2.85 1.16 14.12
CA ALA A 95 -1.40 1.08 14.22
C ALA A 95 -0.70 2.42 13.98
N GLY A 96 -1.40 3.39 13.35
CA GLY A 96 -0.91 4.74 13.14
C GLY A 96 -0.82 5.17 11.69
N ALA A 97 -1.31 4.37 10.74
CA ALA A 97 -1.45 4.81 9.35
C ALA A 97 -2.54 5.86 9.22
N ASP A 98 -2.34 6.85 8.35
CA ASP A 98 -3.35 7.86 8.01
C ASP A 98 -4.30 7.35 6.91
N LYS A 99 -3.79 6.47 6.05
CA LYS A 99 -4.53 5.90 4.92
C LYS A 99 -4.16 4.44 4.70
N VAL A 100 -5.08 3.72 4.09
CA VAL A 100 -4.82 2.38 3.56
C VAL A 100 -4.94 2.38 2.03
N SER A 101 -4.12 1.57 1.37
CA SER A 101 -4.17 1.36 -0.07
C SER A 101 -4.62 -0.07 -0.37
N VAL A 102 -5.71 -0.18 -1.13
CA VAL A 102 -6.31 -1.46 -1.53
C VAL A 102 -6.17 -1.61 -3.05
N ASN A 103 -5.65 -2.74 -3.52
CA ASN A 103 -5.47 -3.03 -4.95
C ASN A 103 -6.30 -4.25 -5.34
N SER A 104 -5.74 -5.44 -5.31
CA SER A 104 -6.39 -6.67 -5.77
C SER A 104 -7.76 -6.91 -5.13
N GLN A 105 -7.90 -6.59 -3.85
CA GLN A 105 -9.16 -6.75 -3.14
C GLN A 105 -10.24 -5.75 -3.60
N ALA A 106 -9.85 -4.58 -4.11
CA ALA A 106 -10.80 -3.63 -4.69
C ALA A 106 -11.50 -4.19 -5.93
N VAL A 107 -10.82 -5.08 -6.66
CA VAL A 107 -11.37 -5.78 -7.83
C VAL A 107 -12.19 -7.00 -7.40
N GLN A 108 -11.68 -7.79 -6.44
CA GLN A 108 -12.33 -9.03 -5.98
C GLN A 108 -13.58 -8.77 -5.13
N ASN A 109 -13.54 -7.73 -4.30
CA ASN A 109 -14.64 -7.33 -3.41
C ASN A 109 -14.75 -5.80 -3.36
N PRO A 110 -15.35 -5.15 -4.36
CA PRO A 110 -15.52 -3.69 -4.40
C PRO A 110 -16.29 -3.13 -3.21
N GLN A 111 -17.13 -3.95 -2.56
CA GLN A 111 -17.90 -3.52 -1.37
C GLN A 111 -16.98 -3.11 -0.22
N LEU A 112 -15.79 -3.70 -0.10
CA LEU A 112 -14.80 -3.32 0.91
C LEU A 112 -14.44 -1.83 0.86
N ILE A 113 -14.38 -1.23 -0.34
CA ILE A 113 -14.07 0.19 -0.50
C ILE A 113 -15.19 1.04 0.08
N LYS A 114 -16.44 0.68 -0.21
CA LYS A 114 -17.61 1.38 0.32
C LYS A 114 -17.69 1.25 1.84
N ASP A 115 -17.58 0.05 2.36
CA ASP A 115 -17.68 -0.22 3.80
C ASP A 115 -16.54 0.49 4.56
N GLY A 116 -15.32 0.46 4.03
CA GLY A 116 -14.19 1.18 4.60
C GLY A 116 -14.41 2.70 4.60
N ALA A 117 -14.90 3.25 3.50
CA ALA A 117 -15.17 4.68 3.40
C ALA A 117 -16.33 5.13 4.32
N ASP A 118 -17.38 4.33 4.45
CA ASP A 118 -18.53 4.62 5.32
C ASP A 118 -18.13 4.59 6.82
N ILE A 119 -17.21 3.72 7.21
CA ILE A 119 -16.79 3.54 8.61
C ILE A 119 -15.66 4.49 9.01
N PHE A 120 -14.64 4.65 8.16
CA PHE A 120 -13.42 5.37 8.51
C PHE A 120 -13.28 6.74 7.81
N GLY A 121 -14.13 7.01 6.83
CA GLY A 121 -14.06 8.19 5.98
C GLY A 121 -13.34 7.91 4.66
N CYS A 122 -13.84 8.51 3.58
CA CYS A 122 -13.28 8.32 2.23
C CYS A 122 -11.82 8.79 2.10
N GLN A 123 -11.38 9.73 2.94
CA GLN A 123 -10.00 10.22 2.97
C GLN A 123 -8.99 9.19 3.45
N CYS A 124 -9.45 8.14 4.18
CA CYS A 124 -8.58 7.06 4.66
C CYS A 124 -8.42 5.93 3.65
N ILE A 125 -9.20 5.90 2.57
CA ILE A 125 -9.22 4.80 1.60
C ILE A 125 -8.62 5.25 0.27
N CYS A 126 -7.52 4.60 -0.12
CA CYS A 126 -6.91 4.75 -1.44
C CYS A 126 -7.11 3.46 -2.23
N VAL A 127 -7.36 3.59 -3.53
CA VAL A 127 -7.41 2.45 -4.44
C VAL A 127 -6.24 2.53 -5.40
N GLY A 128 -5.38 1.51 -5.36
CA GLY A 128 -4.33 1.32 -6.35
C GLY A 128 -4.91 0.57 -7.55
N VAL A 129 -4.66 1.07 -8.76
CA VAL A 129 -5.15 0.43 -9.99
C VAL A 129 -3.99 0.21 -10.93
N ASP A 130 -3.64 -1.06 -11.14
CA ASP A 130 -2.67 -1.47 -12.13
C ASP A 130 -3.37 -1.64 -13.47
N ALA A 131 -3.31 -0.64 -14.33
CA ALA A 131 -4.00 -0.64 -15.61
C ALA A 131 -3.03 -0.67 -16.79
N LYS A 132 -3.29 -1.55 -17.76
CA LYS A 132 -2.54 -1.62 -19.01
C LYS A 132 -3.46 -1.29 -20.18
N LYS A 133 -3.02 -0.39 -21.06
CA LYS A 133 -3.75 -0.07 -22.30
C LYS A 133 -3.67 -1.25 -23.25
N VAL A 134 -4.82 -1.74 -23.69
CA VAL A 134 -4.94 -2.89 -24.61
C VAL A 134 -5.60 -2.53 -25.96
N GLY A 135 -5.99 -1.28 -26.12
CA GLY A 135 -6.60 -0.77 -27.38
C GLY A 135 -6.97 0.71 -27.22
N ASP A 136 -7.61 1.28 -28.26
CA ASP A 136 -8.09 2.67 -28.18
C ASP A 136 -9.21 2.78 -27.16
N ASN A 137 -8.96 3.62 -26.13
CA ASN A 137 -9.85 3.84 -24.97
C ASN A 137 -10.22 2.55 -24.21
N LYS A 138 -9.34 1.52 -24.27
CA LYS A 138 -9.50 0.27 -23.53
C LYS A 138 -8.31 0.00 -22.63
N TRP A 139 -8.59 -0.36 -21.39
CA TRP A 139 -7.59 -0.75 -20.39
C TRP A 139 -8.04 -2.04 -19.72
N THR A 140 -7.09 -2.90 -19.44
CA THR A 140 -7.30 -4.09 -18.60
C THR A 140 -6.66 -3.83 -17.24
N VAL A 141 -7.38 -4.16 -16.17
CA VAL A 141 -6.88 -4.06 -14.80
C VAL A 141 -6.19 -5.38 -14.44
N TYR A 142 -5.03 -5.25 -13.84
CA TYR A 142 -4.24 -6.36 -13.34
C TYR A 142 -4.32 -6.41 -11.81
N ILE A 143 -4.23 -7.60 -11.26
CA ILE A 143 -4.14 -7.84 -9.82
C ILE A 143 -2.82 -8.56 -9.50
N ASN A 144 -2.47 -8.61 -8.21
CA ASN A 144 -1.24 -9.26 -7.75
C ASN A 144 0.01 -8.74 -8.45
N CYS A 145 0.21 -7.42 -8.44
CA CYS A 145 1.37 -6.74 -9.01
C CYS A 145 1.59 -7.05 -10.51
N LEU A 146 0.53 -6.95 -11.31
CA LEU A 146 0.54 -7.21 -12.75
C LEU A 146 0.75 -8.67 -13.15
N LEU A 147 0.73 -9.60 -12.19
CA LEU A 147 0.94 -11.04 -12.50
C LEU A 147 -0.31 -11.71 -13.10
N TYR A 148 -1.50 -11.20 -12.79
CA TYR A 148 -2.77 -11.77 -13.25
C TYR A 148 -3.70 -10.69 -13.77
N THR A 149 -4.40 -11.00 -14.86
CA THR A 149 -5.53 -10.18 -15.29
C THR A 149 -6.70 -10.37 -14.33
N SER A 150 -7.37 -9.28 -14.00
CA SER A 150 -8.67 -9.35 -13.35
C SER A 150 -9.67 -10.00 -14.30
N PRO A 151 -10.51 -10.93 -13.83
CA PRO A 151 -11.70 -11.30 -14.57
C PRO A 151 -12.58 -10.05 -14.67
N SER A 152 -12.60 -9.43 -15.85
CA SER A 152 -13.49 -8.32 -16.11
C SER A 152 -14.90 -8.86 -16.33
N PRO A 153 -15.93 -8.28 -15.68
CA PRO A 153 -17.32 -8.66 -15.98
C PRO A 153 -17.75 -8.24 -17.41
N ARG A 154 -16.84 -7.70 -18.20
CA ARG A 154 -17.06 -7.26 -19.59
C ARG A 154 -16.25 -8.01 -20.63
N ASP A 155 -15.51 -9.04 -20.20
CA ASP A 155 -14.79 -9.95 -21.10
C ASP A 155 -15.69 -11.10 -21.55
#